data_0b4ca4a22bc487d05f3b55636a7b33b8
#
_entry.id   0b4ca4a22bc487d05f3b55636a7b33b8
#
_cell.length_a   1.000
_cell.length_b   1.000
_cell.length_c   1.000
_cell.angle_alpha   90.00
_cell.angle_beta   90.00
_cell.angle_gamma   90.00
#
_symmetry.space_group_name_H-M   'P 1'
#
loop_
_entity.id
_entity.type
_entity.pdbx_description
1 polymer ?
#
loop_
_entity_poly.entity_id
_entity_poly.type
_entity_poly.pdbx_seq_one_letter_code
_entity_poly.pdbx_strand_id
1 'polypeptide(L)'
;MKILLDQPLNGMKMYLESYGYEIVTAYEKKMTQAADDDLVKASIKEDSIFVTNDNKAAKLARMHGAKLIHIDMAFLAKVIHNELSK
;
A
#
# COMPACT_ATOMS: atom_id res chain seq x y z
N MET A 1 -13.48 -1.40 -3.04
CA MET A 1 -12.11 -0.96 -3.37
C MET A 1 -11.10 -1.91 -2.76
N LYS A 2 -10.15 -2.35 -3.54
CA LYS A 2 -9.18 -3.36 -3.14
C LYS A 2 -7.81 -2.72 -2.89
N ILE A 3 -7.17 -3.12 -1.80
CA ILE A 3 -5.87 -2.59 -1.38
C ILE A 3 -4.89 -3.76 -1.25
N LEU A 4 -3.70 -3.61 -1.84
CA LEU A 4 -2.59 -4.53 -1.64
C LEU A 4 -1.59 -3.87 -0.69
N LEU A 5 -1.42 -4.44 0.50
CA LEU A 5 -0.46 -3.96 1.49
C LEU A 5 0.90 -4.61 1.29
N ASP A 6 1.93 -3.78 1.26
CA ASP A 6 3.31 -4.27 1.33
C ASP A 6 3.54 -4.94 2.69
N GLN A 7 4.45 -5.91 2.74
CA GLN A 7 4.64 -6.76 3.92
C GLN A 7 4.83 -6.00 5.25
N PRO A 8 5.65 -4.95 5.33
CA PRO A 8 5.83 -4.24 6.60
C PRO A 8 4.55 -3.63 7.15
N LEU A 9 3.51 -3.50 6.32
CA LEU A 9 2.25 -2.87 6.69
C LEU A 9 1.12 -3.86 6.98
N ASN A 10 1.44 -5.16 7.08
CA ASN A 10 0.44 -6.22 7.32
C ASN A 10 -0.46 -5.92 8.52
N GLY A 11 0.09 -5.28 9.56
CA GLY A 11 -0.66 -4.93 10.75
C GLY A 11 -1.81 -3.98 10.52
N MET A 12 -1.86 -3.30 9.39
CA MET A 12 -2.93 -2.37 9.05
C MET A 12 -4.19 -3.07 8.53
N LYS A 13 -4.09 -4.35 8.19
CA LYS A 13 -5.20 -5.07 7.54
C LYS A 13 -6.50 -4.99 8.33
N MET A 14 -6.47 -5.34 9.62
CA MET A 14 -7.67 -5.35 10.46
C MET A 14 -8.33 -3.97 10.54
N TYR A 15 -7.51 -2.93 10.68
CA TYR A 15 -8.00 -1.57 10.78
C TYR A 15 -8.69 -1.13 9.48
N LEU A 16 -8.06 -1.42 8.34
CA LEU A 16 -8.61 -1.01 7.04
C LEU A 16 -9.86 -1.83 6.68
N GLU A 17 -9.89 -3.10 7.03
CA GLU A 17 -11.08 -3.93 6.83
C GLU A 17 -12.27 -3.42 7.63
N SER A 18 -12.01 -2.87 8.82
CA SER A 18 -13.09 -2.30 9.64
C SER A 18 -13.77 -1.09 8.98
N TYR A 19 -13.07 -0.42 8.04
CA TYR A 19 -13.64 0.67 7.25
C TYR A 19 -14.35 0.18 5.99
N GLY A 20 -14.35 -1.13 5.72
CA GLY A 20 -15.07 -1.70 4.59
C GLY A 20 -14.22 -1.96 3.35
N TYR A 21 -12.91 -1.79 3.41
CA TYR A 21 -12.03 -2.07 2.28
C TYR A 21 -11.69 -3.55 2.19
N GLU A 22 -11.51 -4.05 0.96
CA GLU A 22 -11.00 -5.39 0.73
C GLU A 22 -9.46 -5.32 0.75
N ILE A 23 -8.86 -6.03 1.69
CA ILE A 23 -7.41 -5.96 1.91
C ILE A 23 -6.75 -7.29 1.56
N VAL A 24 -5.72 -7.21 0.74
CA VAL A 24 -4.85 -8.34 0.43
C VAL A 24 -3.43 -7.96 0.84
N THR A 25 -2.72 -8.88 1.46
CA THR A 25 -1.33 -8.65 1.86
C THR A 25 -0.38 -9.43 0.97
N ALA A 26 0.87 -8.98 0.91
CA ALA A 26 1.92 -9.74 0.22
C ALA A 26 2.07 -11.14 0.80
N TYR A 27 1.89 -11.28 2.12
CA TYR A 27 1.94 -12.55 2.81
C TYR A 27 0.86 -13.52 2.28
N GLU A 28 -0.39 -13.05 2.18
CA GLU A 28 -1.50 -13.87 1.68
C GLU A 28 -1.30 -14.31 0.24
N LYS A 29 -0.64 -13.49 -0.55
CA LYS A 29 -0.31 -13.82 -1.94
C LYS A 29 0.93 -14.69 -2.06
N LYS A 30 1.56 -15.02 -0.92
CA LYS A 30 2.83 -15.78 -0.89
C LYS A 30 3.93 -15.04 -1.65
N MET A 31 3.94 -13.72 -1.57
CA MET A 31 4.89 -12.85 -2.27
C MET A 31 5.82 -12.11 -1.31
N THR A 32 6.02 -12.63 -0.10
CA THR A 32 6.88 -11.98 0.90
C THR A 32 8.35 -11.92 0.48
N GLN A 33 8.77 -12.84 -0.38
CA GLN A 33 10.12 -12.86 -0.94
C GLN A 33 10.16 -12.30 -2.37
N ALA A 34 9.04 -11.81 -2.87
CA ALA A 34 8.97 -11.29 -4.22
C ALA A 34 9.69 -9.94 -4.31
N ALA A 35 10.25 -9.65 -5.47
CA ALA A 35 10.79 -8.34 -5.76
C ALA A 35 9.67 -7.29 -5.74
N ASP A 36 10.03 -6.03 -5.42
CA ASP A 36 9.06 -4.92 -5.42
C ASP A 36 8.34 -4.79 -6.76
N ASP A 37 9.05 -5.05 -7.86
CA ASP A 37 8.49 -4.99 -9.21
C ASP A 37 7.32 -5.97 -9.38
N ASP A 38 7.46 -7.18 -8.84
CA ASP A 38 6.42 -8.21 -8.93
C ASP A 38 5.17 -7.82 -8.13
N LEU A 39 5.36 -7.22 -6.95
CA LEU A 39 4.25 -6.75 -6.14
C LEU A 39 3.50 -5.62 -6.84
N VAL A 40 4.22 -4.68 -7.44
CA VAL A 40 3.63 -3.57 -8.18
C VAL A 40 2.82 -4.10 -9.37
N LYS A 41 3.37 -5.05 -10.13
CA LYS A 41 2.66 -5.66 -11.26
C LYS A 41 1.41 -6.39 -10.81
N ALA A 42 1.47 -7.09 -9.68
CA ALA A 42 0.30 -7.77 -9.12
C ALA A 42 -0.80 -6.77 -8.76
N SER A 43 -0.43 -5.63 -8.19
CA SER A 43 -1.42 -4.60 -7.83
C SER A 43 -2.14 -4.05 -9.06
N ILE A 44 -1.41 -3.83 -10.14
CA ILE A 44 -1.99 -3.36 -11.41
C ILE A 44 -2.93 -4.41 -12.00
N LYS A 45 -2.48 -5.65 -12.05
CA LYS A 45 -3.26 -6.75 -12.62
C LYS A 45 -4.58 -6.94 -11.90
N GLU A 46 -4.61 -6.75 -10.59
CA GLU A 46 -5.80 -6.94 -9.76
C GLU A 46 -6.60 -5.65 -9.57
N ASP A 47 -6.18 -4.56 -10.21
CA ASP A 47 -6.80 -3.24 -10.07
C ASP A 47 -6.93 -2.83 -8.61
N SER A 48 -5.87 -3.04 -7.83
CA SER A 48 -5.80 -2.66 -6.44
C SER A 48 -4.93 -1.43 -6.24
N ILE A 49 -5.11 -0.76 -5.09
CA ILE A 49 -4.22 0.33 -4.68
C ILE A 49 -3.06 -0.28 -3.91
N PHE A 50 -1.84 -0.01 -4.36
CA PHE A 50 -0.64 -0.48 -3.68
C PHE A 50 -0.27 0.48 -2.56
N VAL A 51 -0.15 -0.04 -1.34
CA VAL A 51 0.20 0.77 -0.16
C VAL A 51 1.55 0.30 0.37
N THR A 52 2.51 1.21 0.42
CA THR A 52 3.87 0.89 0.86
C THR A 52 4.50 2.05 1.63
N ASN A 53 5.44 1.74 2.51
CA ASN A 53 6.30 2.73 3.15
C ASN A 53 7.73 2.70 2.59
N ASP A 54 8.01 1.83 1.62
CA ASP A 54 9.33 1.70 1.01
C ASP A 54 9.46 2.66 -0.17
N ASN A 55 10.48 3.51 -0.14
CA ASN A 55 10.73 4.50 -1.20
C ASN A 55 10.98 3.85 -2.55
N LYS A 56 11.71 2.73 -2.58
CA LYS A 56 12.03 2.03 -3.82
C LYS A 56 10.77 1.43 -4.45
N ALA A 57 9.95 0.75 -3.65
CA ALA A 57 8.70 0.18 -4.13
C ALA A 57 7.75 1.27 -4.63
N ALA A 58 7.67 2.39 -3.93
CA ALA A 58 6.85 3.52 -4.35
C ALA A 58 7.31 4.11 -5.69
N LYS A 59 8.61 4.22 -5.87
CA LYS A 59 9.19 4.71 -7.14
C LYS A 59 8.82 3.78 -8.30
N LEU A 60 8.95 2.47 -8.10
CA LEU A 60 8.58 1.49 -9.11
C LEU A 60 7.08 1.56 -9.44
N ALA A 61 6.25 1.72 -8.41
CA ALA A 61 4.80 1.86 -8.61
C ALA A 61 4.48 3.06 -9.49
N ARG A 62 5.12 4.21 -9.23
CA ARG A 62 4.94 5.40 -10.06
C ARG A 62 5.39 5.18 -11.50
N MET A 63 6.53 4.51 -11.67
CA MET A 63 7.07 4.22 -13.01
C MET A 63 6.14 3.34 -13.83
N HIS A 64 5.45 2.41 -13.18
CA HIS A 64 4.51 1.49 -13.84
C HIS A 64 3.09 2.05 -13.95
N GLY A 65 2.84 3.24 -13.41
CA GLY A 65 1.51 3.83 -13.45
C GLY A 65 0.51 3.16 -12.50
N ALA A 66 0.99 2.50 -11.44
CA ALA A 66 0.13 1.86 -10.45
C ALA A 66 -0.58 2.91 -9.60
N LYS A 67 -1.77 2.56 -9.10
CA LYS A 67 -2.43 3.34 -8.06
C LYS A 67 -1.64 3.15 -6.78
N LEU A 68 -1.23 4.24 -6.14
CA LEU A 68 -0.27 4.19 -5.04
C LEU A 68 -0.66 5.08 -3.89
N ILE A 69 -0.54 4.55 -2.67
CA ILE A 69 -0.46 5.37 -1.46
C ILE A 69 0.92 5.11 -0.85
N HIS A 70 1.76 6.13 -0.86
CA HIS A 70 3.11 6.06 -0.30
C HIS A 70 3.10 6.68 1.08
N ILE A 71 3.30 5.86 2.12
CA ILE A 71 3.35 6.31 3.51
C ILE A 71 4.77 6.79 3.79
N ASP A 72 5.02 8.05 3.48
CA ASP A 72 6.29 8.74 3.72
C ASP A 72 6.09 9.87 4.74
N MET A 73 7.13 10.65 4.97
CA MET A 73 7.06 11.74 5.94
C MET A 73 6.02 12.79 5.56
N ALA A 74 5.91 13.11 4.26
CA ALA A 74 4.92 14.07 3.79
C ALA A 74 3.50 13.57 4.02
N PHE A 75 3.25 12.27 3.78
CA PHE A 75 1.96 11.65 4.04
C PHE A 75 1.62 11.70 5.53
N LEU A 76 2.57 11.33 6.38
CA LEU A 76 2.35 11.33 7.83
C LEU A 76 2.10 12.74 8.36
N ALA A 77 2.83 13.72 7.87
CA ALA A 77 2.61 15.11 8.25
C ALA A 77 1.19 15.57 7.87
N LYS A 78 0.72 15.18 6.71
CA LYS A 78 -0.64 15.49 6.26
C LYS A 78 -1.68 14.86 7.17
N VAL A 79 -1.48 13.61 7.59
CA VAL A 79 -2.37 12.92 8.51
C VAL A 79 -2.44 13.66 9.85
N ILE A 80 -1.28 14.06 10.37
CA ILE A 80 -1.22 14.82 11.63
C ILE A 80 -1.95 16.15 11.47
N HIS A 81 -1.69 16.87 10.37
CA HIS A 81 -2.38 18.12 10.09
C HIS A 81 -3.90 17.95 10.08
N ASN A 82 -4.39 16.91 9.40
CA ASN A 82 -5.83 16.65 9.31
C ASN A 82 -6.44 16.35 10.68
N GLU A 83 -5.72 15.62 11.54
CA GLU A 83 -6.18 15.34 12.90
C GLU A 83 -6.26 16.62 13.75
N LEU A 84 -5.28 17.49 13.62
CA LEU A 84 -5.23 18.74 14.37
C LEU A 84 -6.27 19.76 13.88
N SER A 85 -6.75 19.61 12.66
CA SER A 85 -7.69 20.56 12.03
C SER A 85 -9.16 20.16 12.24
N LYS A 86 -9.40 19.09 12.94
CA LYS A 86 -10.78 18.64 13.24
C LYS A 86 -11.44 19.50 14.28
#